data_cdf7596e69462e8211d53654e2fac38f
#
_entry.id   cdf7596e69462e8211d53654e2fac38f
#
_cell.length_a   1.000
_cell.length_b   1.000
_cell.length_c   1.000
_cell.angle_alpha   90.00
_cell.angle_beta   90.00
_cell.angle_gamma   90.00
#
_symmetry.space_group_name_H-M   'P 1'
#
loop_
_entity.id
_entity.type
_entity.pdbx_description
1 polymer ?
#
loop_
_entity_poly.entity_id
_entity_poly.type
_entity_poly.pdbx_seq_one_letter_code
_entity_poly.pdbx_strand_id
1 'polypeptide(L)'
;NGWLIINTHLSFVPFFNYRQLLQIKRWSKKLGVDRGKILIMGDMNIPFSKVVAGLKWNSLTTGKTFPSWQPKVQIDYFLSESLSASDVTQYIHPHAGMSDHLAVQIEVKTL
;
A
#
# COMPACT_ATOMS: atom_id res chain seq x y z
N ASN A 1 -9.25 11.90 14.10
CA ASN A 1 -9.94 10.59 14.23
C ASN A 1 -9.01 9.49 14.72
N GLY A 2 -7.76 9.79 15.05
CA GLY A 2 -6.83 8.81 15.59
C GLY A 2 -6.29 7.79 14.61
N TRP A 3 -6.32 8.06 13.31
CA TRP A 3 -5.69 7.20 12.31
C TRP A 3 -4.18 7.40 12.30
N LEU A 4 -3.44 6.29 12.25
CA LEU A 4 -2.01 6.29 12.00
C LEU A 4 -1.78 6.02 10.51
N ILE A 5 -1.17 6.98 9.84
CA ILE A 5 -0.83 6.86 8.43
C ILE A 5 0.67 6.66 8.34
N ILE A 6 1.09 5.57 7.70
CA ILE A 6 2.49 5.24 7.50
C ILE A 6 2.77 5.26 6.00
N ASN A 7 3.68 6.12 5.58
CA ASN A 7 4.18 6.14 4.22
C ASN A 7 5.57 5.51 4.19
N THR A 8 5.81 4.60 3.27
CA THR A 8 7.08 3.87 3.21
C THR A 8 7.50 3.56 1.79
N HIS A 9 8.79 3.37 1.61
CA HIS A 9 9.40 2.92 0.37
C HIS A 9 10.36 1.79 0.72
N LEU A 10 9.97 0.55 0.41
CA LEU A 10 10.73 -0.62 0.80
C LEU A 10 11.85 -0.92 -0.19
N SER A 11 12.81 -1.75 0.25
CA SER A 11 13.90 -2.21 -0.59
C SER A 11 13.38 -2.93 -1.84
N PHE A 12 14.07 -2.78 -2.96
CA PHE A 12 13.78 -3.56 -4.16
C PHE A 12 14.34 -5.00 -4.09
N VAL A 13 15.14 -5.31 -3.05
CA VAL A 13 15.73 -6.64 -2.90
C VAL A 13 14.66 -7.64 -2.44
N PRO A 14 14.41 -8.72 -3.20
CA PRO A 14 13.44 -9.75 -2.82
C PRO A 14 13.69 -10.31 -1.42
N PHE A 15 12.64 -10.68 -0.73
CA PHE A 15 12.61 -11.16 0.66
C PHE A 15 12.98 -10.08 1.69
N PHE A 16 13.92 -9.20 1.38
CA PHE A 16 14.31 -8.12 2.29
C PHE A 16 13.17 -7.10 2.42
N ASN A 17 12.54 -6.73 1.31
CA ASN A 17 11.37 -5.86 1.31
C ASN A 17 10.20 -6.47 2.10
N TYR A 18 9.95 -7.76 1.95
CA TYR A 18 8.92 -8.46 2.71
C TYR A 18 9.19 -8.41 4.22
N ARG A 19 10.44 -8.64 4.62
CA ARG A 19 10.84 -8.54 6.03
C ARG A 19 10.66 -7.13 6.57
N GLN A 20 10.99 -6.12 5.77
CA GLN A 20 10.76 -4.71 6.15
C GLN A 20 9.28 -4.44 6.37
N LEU A 21 8.41 -4.94 5.49
CA LEU A 21 6.96 -4.77 5.63
C LEU A 21 6.45 -5.43 6.92
N LEU A 22 6.91 -6.63 7.23
CA LEU A 22 6.57 -7.32 8.48
C LEU A 22 7.00 -6.52 9.71
N GLN A 23 8.20 -5.93 9.67
CA GLN A 23 8.70 -5.09 10.76
C GLN A 23 7.84 -3.86 10.96
N ILE A 24 7.44 -3.19 9.88
CA ILE A 24 6.56 -2.03 9.94
C ILE A 24 5.20 -2.40 10.53
N LYS A 25 4.62 -3.52 10.11
CA LYS A 25 3.35 -4.00 10.64
C LYS A 25 3.44 -4.28 12.15
N ARG A 26 4.50 -4.94 12.60
CA ARG A 26 4.72 -5.24 14.02
C ARG A 26 4.94 -3.97 14.83
N TRP A 27 5.79 -3.08 14.32
CA TRP A 27 6.09 -1.81 14.97
C TRP A 27 4.83 -0.94 15.14
N SER A 28 4.02 -0.83 14.09
CA SER A 28 2.81 -0.02 14.13
C SER A 28 1.83 -0.49 15.20
N LYS A 29 1.75 -1.79 15.42
CA LYS A 29 0.88 -2.38 16.45
C LYS A 29 1.32 -2.06 17.88
N LYS A 30 2.58 -1.68 18.08
CA LYS A 30 3.14 -1.33 19.40
C LYS A 30 2.91 0.12 19.78
N LEU A 31 2.41 0.95 18.87
CA LEU A 31 2.26 2.39 19.12
C LEU A 31 1.00 2.77 19.91
N GLY A 32 0.22 1.79 20.36
CA GLY A 32 -0.98 2.06 21.14
C GLY A 32 -2.16 2.60 20.35
N VAL A 33 -2.05 2.61 19.02
CA VAL A 33 -3.15 3.00 18.13
C VAL A 33 -4.04 1.79 17.88
N ASP A 34 -5.34 2.03 17.75
CA ASP A 34 -6.29 0.99 17.36
C ASP A 34 -5.82 0.35 16.03
N ARG A 35 -5.70 -0.97 16.03
CA ARG A 35 -5.29 -1.73 14.83
C ARG A 35 -6.16 -1.43 13.62
N GLY A 36 -7.45 -1.20 13.82
CA GLY A 36 -8.38 -0.84 12.78
C GLY A 36 -8.15 0.55 12.19
N LYS A 37 -7.29 1.35 12.81
CA LYS A 37 -6.99 2.73 12.40
C LYS A 37 -5.56 2.93 11.92
N ILE A 38 -4.98 1.90 11.31
CA ILE A 38 -3.63 1.96 10.72
C ILE A 38 -3.75 1.80 9.21
N LEU A 39 -3.17 2.72 8.48
CA LEU A 39 -3.05 2.66 7.02
C LEU A 39 -1.57 2.73 6.64
N ILE A 40 -1.08 1.72 5.93
CA ILE A 40 0.28 1.69 5.41
C ILE A 40 0.20 1.87 3.90
N MET A 41 0.98 2.81 3.37
CA MET A 41 0.97 3.09 1.94
C MET A 41 2.38 3.35 1.41
N GLY A 42 2.56 3.19 0.12
CA GLY A 42 3.79 3.50 -0.59
C GLY A 42 4.24 2.42 -1.55
N ASP A 43 5.46 2.60 -2.02
CA ASP A 43 6.13 1.65 -2.91
C ASP A 43 6.72 0.51 -2.08
N MET A 44 6.12 -0.65 -2.19
CA MET A 44 6.56 -1.85 -1.46
C MET A 44 7.61 -2.64 -2.23
N ASN A 45 7.80 -2.35 -3.52
CA ASN A 45 8.70 -3.10 -4.42
C ASN A 45 8.40 -4.60 -4.46
N ILE A 46 7.18 -5.01 -4.10
CA ILE A 46 6.73 -6.41 -4.10
C ILE A 46 5.64 -6.54 -5.16
N PRO A 47 5.91 -7.25 -6.28
CA PRO A 47 4.93 -7.34 -7.38
C PRO A 47 3.81 -8.36 -7.15
N PHE A 48 3.77 -9.00 -5.99
CA PHE A 48 2.80 -10.06 -5.66
C PHE A 48 1.84 -9.57 -4.58
N SER A 49 0.64 -9.12 -5.00
CA SER A 49 -0.35 -8.54 -4.09
C SER A 49 -0.77 -9.47 -2.96
N LYS A 50 -0.82 -10.78 -3.21
CA LYS A 50 -1.15 -11.78 -2.16
C LYS A 50 -0.11 -11.81 -1.04
N VAL A 51 1.17 -11.59 -1.38
CA VAL A 51 2.25 -11.52 -0.39
C VAL A 51 2.13 -10.25 0.44
N VAL A 52 1.86 -9.13 -0.23
CA VAL A 52 1.73 -7.82 0.44
C VAL A 52 0.52 -7.80 1.38
N ALA A 53 -0.61 -8.31 0.91
CA ALA A 53 -1.86 -8.34 1.67
C ALA A 53 -1.89 -9.44 2.74
N GLY A 54 -0.91 -10.34 2.76
CA GLY A 54 -0.86 -11.41 3.74
C GLY A 54 -0.92 -10.93 5.19
N LEU A 55 -1.18 -11.85 6.13
CA LEU A 55 -1.26 -11.56 7.56
C LEU A 55 -2.44 -10.66 7.95
N LYS A 56 -3.60 -10.86 7.33
CA LYS A 56 -4.87 -10.17 7.63
C LYS A 56 -4.89 -8.69 7.25
N TRP A 57 -3.98 -8.22 6.45
CA TRP A 57 -4.01 -6.88 5.89
C TRP A 57 -4.60 -6.91 4.48
N ASN A 58 -5.53 -5.98 4.21
CA ASN A 58 -6.19 -5.88 2.92
C ASN A 58 -5.44 -4.90 2.02
N SER A 59 -5.26 -5.26 0.76
CA SER A 59 -4.85 -4.30 -0.26
C SER A 59 -6.10 -3.56 -0.74
N LEU A 60 -6.11 -2.25 -0.55
CA LEU A 60 -7.26 -1.41 -0.89
C LEU A 60 -7.34 -1.07 -2.37
N THR A 61 -6.25 -1.26 -3.11
CA THR A 61 -6.17 -0.93 -4.52
C THR A 61 -5.68 -2.12 -5.33
N THR A 62 -6.08 -2.15 -6.59
CA THR A 62 -5.56 -3.09 -7.59
C THR A 62 -5.21 -2.30 -8.83
N GLY A 63 -4.16 -2.73 -9.53
CA GLY A 63 -3.77 -2.13 -10.80
C GLY A 63 -2.27 -1.93 -10.90
N LYS A 64 -1.79 -2.01 -12.12
CA LYS A 64 -0.37 -1.89 -12.42
C LYS A 64 0.05 -0.42 -12.39
N THR A 65 1.17 -0.13 -11.73
CA THR A 65 1.64 1.24 -11.53
C THR A 65 3.06 1.50 -12.05
N PHE A 66 3.79 0.44 -12.39
CA PHE A 66 5.20 0.57 -12.80
C PHE A 66 5.54 -0.35 -13.98
N PRO A 67 6.35 0.09 -14.95
CA PRO A 67 6.75 1.48 -15.18
C PRO A 67 5.59 2.31 -15.76
N SER A 68 5.62 3.61 -15.53
CA SER A 68 4.48 4.49 -15.86
C SER A 68 4.14 4.55 -17.36
N TRP A 69 5.15 4.43 -18.22
CA TRP A 69 4.94 4.49 -19.68
C TRP A 69 4.37 3.19 -20.26
N GLN A 70 4.50 2.07 -19.57
CA GLN A 70 3.93 0.78 -19.96
C GLN A 70 3.78 -0.09 -18.71
N PRO A 71 2.74 0.14 -17.91
CA PRO A 71 2.60 -0.54 -16.62
C PRO A 71 2.52 -2.07 -16.75
N LYS A 72 3.33 -2.76 -15.96
CA LYS A 72 3.44 -4.21 -15.97
C LYS A 72 3.20 -4.85 -14.60
N VAL A 73 3.50 -4.13 -13.52
CA VAL A 73 3.40 -4.66 -12.16
C VAL A 73 2.77 -3.64 -11.22
N GLN A 74 2.10 -4.16 -10.18
CA GLN A 74 1.66 -3.37 -9.04
C GLN A 74 2.72 -3.48 -7.95
N ILE A 75 3.32 -2.35 -7.57
CA ILE A 75 4.26 -2.27 -6.47
C ILE A 75 3.91 -1.15 -5.48
N ASP A 76 2.89 -0.37 -5.80
CA ASP A 76 2.38 0.70 -4.94
C ASP A 76 1.07 0.25 -4.31
N TYR A 77 0.97 0.34 -2.98
CA TYR A 77 -0.13 -0.25 -2.21
C TYR A 77 -0.66 0.68 -1.13
N PHE A 78 -1.92 0.45 -0.79
CA PHE A 78 -2.57 0.95 0.43
C PHE A 78 -3.04 -0.27 1.21
N LEU A 79 -2.58 -0.44 2.46
CA LEU A 79 -2.86 -1.61 3.27
C LEU A 79 -3.57 -1.23 4.57
N SER A 80 -4.63 -1.97 4.90
CA SER A 80 -5.40 -1.78 6.13
C SER A 80 -5.91 -3.12 6.65
N GLU A 81 -6.02 -3.26 7.98
CA GLU A 81 -6.69 -4.42 8.58
C GLU A 81 -8.22 -4.29 8.56
N SER A 82 -8.73 -3.07 8.67
CA SER A 82 -10.17 -2.83 8.84
C SER A 82 -10.90 -2.45 7.57
N LEU A 83 -10.23 -1.71 6.69
CA LEU A 83 -10.82 -1.30 5.42
C LEU A 83 -10.62 -2.38 4.36
N SER A 84 -11.55 -2.44 3.41
CA SER A 84 -11.45 -3.29 2.22
C SER A 84 -11.55 -2.44 0.95
N ALA A 85 -11.34 -3.05 -0.20
CA ALA A 85 -11.44 -2.35 -1.47
C ALA A 85 -12.81 -1.72 -1.70
N SER A 86 -13.86 -2.30 -1.11
CA SER A 86 -15.22 -1.75 -1.22
C SER A 86 -15.44 -0.48 -0.40
N ASP A 87 -14.57 -0.19 0.57
CA ASP A 87 -14.65 1.01 1.39
C ASP A 87 -13.98 2.23 0.76
N VAL A 88 -13.31 2.04 -0.37
CA VAL A 88 -12.56 3.10 -1.03
C VAL A 88 -12.95 3.23 -2.49
N THR A 89 -12.74 4.42 -3.03
CA THR A 89 -12.69 4.66 -4.48
C THR A 89 -11.24 4.87 -4.85
N GLN A 90 -10.75 4.09 -5.82
CA GLN A 90 -9.37 4.20 -6.26
C GLN A 90 -9.28 4.97 -7.57
N TYR A 91 -8.18 5.70 -7.70
CA TYR A 91 -7.82 6.39 -8.93
C TYR A 91 -6.37 6.05 -9.26
N ILE A 92 -6.12 5.50 -10.44
CA ILE A 92 -4.77 5.37 -10.98
C ILE A 92 -4.66 6.42 -12.08
N HIS A 93 -3.83 7.42 -11.83
CA HIS A 93 -3.70 8.57 -12.73
C HIS A 93 -2.85 8.19 -13.95
N PRO A 94 -3.16 8.75 -15.13
CA PRO A 94 -2.40 8.45 -16.34
C PRO A 94 -0.96 8.96 -16.25
N HIS A 95 -0.10 8.39 -17.09
CA HIS A 95 1.30 8.82 -17.20
C HIS A 95 1.37 10.30 -17.61
N ALA A 96 2.08 11.09 -16.81
CA ALA A 96 2.26 12.52 -17.03
C ALA A 96 3.71 12.91 -17.30
N GLY A 97 4.62 11.95 -17.46
CA GLY A 97 6.03 12.17 -17.75
C GLY A 97 6.87 12.64 -16.58
N MET A 98 6.31 12.66 -15.37
CA MET A 98 6.99 13.23 -14.19
C MET A 98 7.59 12.16 -13.28
N SER A 99 7.18 10.90 -13.42
CA SER A 99 7.63 9.79 -12.58
C SER A 99 7.61 8.50 -13.38
N ASP A 100 8.44 7.55 -13.00
CA ASP A 100 8.41 6.19 -13.53
C ASP A 100 7.31 5.34 -12.88
N HIS A 101 6.61 5.88 -11.89
CA HIS A 101 5.38 5.30 -11.32
C HIS A 101 4.16 6.08 -11.77
N LEU A 102 3.00 5.41 -11.87
CA LEU A 102 1.71 6.08 -11.94
C LEU A 102 1.30 6.50 -10.53
N ALA A 103 0.75 7.68 -10.40
CA ALA A 103 0.21 8.14 -9.12
C ALA A 103 -1.07 7.36 -8.78
N VAL A 104 -1.17 6.90 -7.54
CA VAL A 104 -2.33 6.16 -7.04
C VAL A 104 -2.97 6.95 -5.91
N GLN A 105 -4.28 7.10 -5.98
CA GLN A 105 -5.06 7.83 -5.00
C GLN A 105 -6.21 6.96 -4.51
N ILE A 106 -6.54 7.08 -3.24
CA ILE A 106 -7.78 6.52 -2.72
C ILE A 106 -8.61 7.61 -2.04
N GLU A 107 -9.92 7.46 -2.13
CA GLU A 107 -10.87 8.18 -1.29
C GLU A 107 -11.57 7.16 -0.41
N VAL A 108 -11.51 7.35 0.90
CA VAL A 108 -12.21 6.49 1.85
C VAL A 108 -13.65 6.98 2.00
N LYS A 109 -14.61 6.11 1.74
CA LYS A 109 -16.04 6.50 1.71
C LYS A 109 -16.57 6.91 3.07
N THR A 110 -16.11 6.23 4.13
CA THR A 110 -16.45 6.57 5.51
C THR A 110 -15.31 6.16 6.43
N LEU A 111 -15.00 6.99 7.37
CA LEU A 111 -14.00 6.68 8.40
C LEU A 111 -14.63 6.50 9.77
#